data_828483ec98f9f20c06857abac748d5d4
#
_entry.id   828483ec98f9f20c06857abac748d5d4
#
_cell.length_a   1.000
_cell.length_b   1.000
_cell.length_c   1.000
_cell.angle_alpha   90.00
_cell.angle_beta   90.00
_cell.angle_gamma   90.00
#
_symmetry.space_group_name_H-M   'P 1'
#
loop_
_entity.id
_entity.type
_entity.pdbx_description
1 polymer ?
#
loop_
_entity_poly.entity_id
_entity_poly.type
_entity_poly.pdbx_seq_one_letter_code
_entity_poly.pdbx_strand_id
1 'polypeptide(L)'
;MLYCLIYNLNSSSGRKSKFIKRVLSKLKENNSVDYFETKTINQAKKIFKDFNQKNYDRLIVAGGDGSVSFAINELIKNNFNFKNDFAIGYIPAGTANLLQAELSMNKKVDDIVNILVSNNYKPSNLVKINENYFFLMAGIGWDAKIVHSINLSLIHI
;
A
#
# COMPACT_ATOMS: atom_id res chain seq x y z
N MET A 1 -16.18 -9.61 5.34
CA MET A 1 -14.75 -9.44 5.65
C MET A 1 -14.51 -8.06 6.22
N LEU A 2 -13.52 -7.89 7.10
CA LEU A 2 -13.10 -6.61 7.66
C LEU A 2 -11.79 -6.16 7.02
N TYR A 3 -11.81 -5.06 6.30
CA TYR A 3 -10.65 -4.51 5.60
C TYR A 3 -10.15 -3.22 6.27
N CYS A 4 -8.84 -3.03 6.27
CA CYS A 4 -8.22 -1.75 6.58
C CYS A 4 -7.75 -1.10 5.27
N LEU A 5 -8.28 0.05 4.89
CA LEU A 5 -7.84 0.81 3.74
C LEU A 5 -7.10 2.07 4.20
N ILE A 6 -5.81 2.15 3.88
CA ILE A 6 -4.96 3.31 4.18
C ILE A 6 -4.65 4.04 2.87
N TYR A 7 -4.97 5.33 2.83
CA TYR A 7 -4.71 6.21 1.70
C TYR A 7 -3.68 7.29 2.05
N ASN A 8 -2.56 7.28 1.33
CA ASN A 8 -1.55 8.34 1.45
C ASN A 8 -1.93 9.51 0.52
N LEU A 9 -2.44 10.60 1.12
CA LEU A 9 -2.87 11.80 0.39
C LEU A 9 -1.73 12.46 -0.40
N ASN A 10 -0.49 12.37 0.07
CA ASN A 10 0.66 12.95 -0.61
C ASN A 10 1.09 12.17 -1.87
N SER A 11 0.59 10.95 -2.06
CA SER A 11 0.92 10.14 -3.24
C SER A 11 0.12 10.50 -4.48
N SER A 12 -0.87 11.39 -4.40
CA SER A 12 -1.86 11.55 -5.48
C SER A 12 -2.38 12.96 -5.70
N SER A 13 -2.74 13.24 -6.95
CA SER A 13 -3.54 14.41 -7.34
C SER A 13 -5.03 14.23 -6.95
N GLY A 14 -5.81 15.33 -6.95
CA GLY A 14 -7.24 15.30 -6.62
C GLY A 14 -8.10 14.36 -7.49
N ARG A 15 -7.68 14.07 -8.73
CA ARG A 15 -8.35 13.07 -9.61
C ARG A 15 -8.23 11.65 -9.06
N LYS A 16 -7.09 11.30 -8.50
CA LYS A 16 -6.85 9.98 -7.88
C LYS A 16 -7.67 9.82 -6.60
N SER A 17 -7.86 10.88 -5.82
CA SER A 17 -8.73 10.86 -4.65
C SER A 17 -10.17 10.47 -4.99
N LYS A 18 -10.75 11.03 -6.06
CA LYS A 18 -12.09 10.64 -6.54
C LYS A 18 -12.16 9.16 -6.93
N PHE A 19 -11.12 8.66 -7.60
CA PHE A 19 -11.03 7.24 -7.96
C PHE A 19 -11.03 6.34 -6.73
N ILE A 20 -10.17 6.64 -5.74
CA ILE A 20 -10.07 5.86 -4.50
C ILE A 20 -11.39 5.86 -3.74
N LYS A 21 -12.08 7.00 -3.65
CA LYS A 21 -13.41 7.10 -3.01
C LYS A 21 -14.47 6.24 -3.71
N ARG A 22 -14.41 6.12 -5.04
CA ARG A 22 -15.31 5.22 -5.80
C ARG A 22 -15.00 3.74 -5.50
N VAL A 23 -13.72 3.35 -5.44
CA VAL A 23 -13.31 1.99 -5.04
C VAL A 23 -13.78 1.72 -3.60
N LEU A 24 -13.55 2.65 -2.66
CA LEU A 24 -14.00 2.52 -1.27
C LEU A 24 -15.53 2.35 -1.18
N SER A 25 -16.30 3.15 -1.91
CA SER A 25 -17.78 3.04 -1.92
C SER A 25 -18.22 1.65 -2.33
N LYS A 26 -17.67 1.10 -3.43
CA LYS A 26 -17.98 -0.25 -3.88
C LYS A 26 -17.52 -1.35 -2.93
N LEU A 27 -16.36 -1.22 -2.30
CA LEU A 27 -15.90 -2.18 -1.30
C LEU A 27 -16.86 -2.24 -0.11
N LYS A 28 -17.41 -1.10 0.32
CA LYS A 28 -18.34 -1.00 1.44
C LYS A 28 -19.72 -1.59 1.17
N GLU A 29 -20.09 -1.88 -0.07
CA GLU A 29 -21.37 -2.52 -0.40
C GLU A 29 -21.50 -3.92 0.22
N ASN A 30 -20.38 -4.67 0.28
CA ASN A 30 -20.39 -6.06 0.75
C ASN A 30 -19.35 -6.37 1.84
N ASN A 31 -18.63 -5.36 2.33
CA ASN A 31 -17.56 -5.54 3.32
C ASN A 31 -17.56 -4.41 4.34
N SER A 32 -17.06 -4.72 5.55
CA SER A 32 -16.71 -3.69 6.53
C SER A 32 -15.33 -3.12 6.18
N VAL A 33 -15.21 -1.80 6.06
CA VAL A 33 -13.95 -1.14 5.70
C VAL A 33 -13.66 0.00 6.64
N ASP A 34 -12.60 -0.13 7.43
CA ASP A 34 -12.00 0.97 8.17
C ASP A 34 -11.12 1.76 7.20
N TYR A 35 -11.42 3.04 7.03
CA TYR A 35 -10.75 3.91 6.07
C TYR A 35 -9.95 5.01 6.76
N PHE A 36 -8.67 5.11 6.43
CA PHE A 36 -7.75 6.09 7.00
C PHE A 36 -7.06 6.91 5.89
N GLU A 37 -7.22 8.22 5.94
CA GLU A 37 -6.43 9.16 5.15
C GLU A 37 -5.21 9.61 5.97
N THR A 38 -4.03 9.54 5.38
CA THR A 38 -2.79 9.95 6.04
C THR A 38 -2.06 11.02 5.21
N LYS A 39 -1.58 12.06 5.87
CA LYS A 39 -0.74 13.11 5.28
C LYS A 39 0.72 12.99 5.72
N THR A 40 0.97 12.32 6.82
CA THR A 40 2.31 12.18 7.38
C THR A 40 2.62 10.73 7.73
N ILE A 41 3.91 10.40 7.73
CA ILE A 41 4.41 9.09 8.16
C ILE A 41 3.96 8.77 9.60
N ASN A 42 3.97 9.76 10.49
CA ASN A 42 3.58 9.57 11.88
C ASN A 42 2.09 9.20 12.04
N GLN A 43 1.20 9.77 11.20
CA GLN A 43 -0.20 9.36 11.17
C GLN A 43 -0.36 7.90 10.74
N ALA A 44 0.36 7.49 9.69
CA ALA A 44 0.34 6.11 9.23
C ALA A 44 0.89 5.15 10.29
N LYS A 45 2.02 5.47 10.94
CA LYS A 45 2.60 4.65 12.02
C LYS A 45 1.64 4.38 13.17
N LYS A 46 0.80 5.37 13.54
CA LYS A 46 -0.20 5.18 14.61
C LYS A 46 -1.21 4.08 14.28
N ILE A 47 -1.62 3.98 13.01
CA ILE A 47 -2.57 2.95 12.56
C ILE A 47 -1.94 1.56 12.74
N PHE A 48 -0.66 1.40 12.41
CA PHE A 48 0.03 0.11 12.49
C PHE A 48 0.32 -0.34 13.92
N LYS A 49 0.42 0.56 14.91
CA LYS A 49 0.59 0.20 16.32
C LYS A 49 -0.56 -0.66 16.85
N ASP A 50 -1.79 -0.33 16.45
CA ASP A 50 -2.99 -0.99 16.96
C ASP A 50 -3.54 -2.03 15.96
N PHE A 51 -2.80 -2.31 14.87
CA PHE A 51 -3.27 -3.14 13.77
C PHE A 51 -3.58 -4.58 14.20
N ASN A 52 -2.74 -5.17 15.05
CA ASN A 52 -2.93 -6.53 15.56
C ASN A 52 -4.25 -6.70 16.35
N GLN A 53 -4.74 -5.64 16.99
CA GLN A 53 -5.93 -5.69 17.85
C GLN A 53 -7.23 -5.72 17.05
N LYS A 54 -7.19 -5.32 15.78
CA LYS A 54 -8.38 -5.13 14.92
C LYS A 54 -8.80 -6.37 14.13
N ASN A 55 -7.97 -7.41 14.10
CA ASN A 55 -8.26 -8.65 13.36
C ASN A 55 -8.70 -8.42 11.90
N TYR A 56 -8.03 -7.52 11.19
CA TYR A 56 -8.31 -7.30 9.77
C TYR A 56 -8.02 -8.55 8.95
N ASP A 57 -8.90 -8.83 7.99
CA ASP A 57 -8.71 -9.89 7.00
C ASP A 57 -7.75 -9.43 5.90
N ARG A 58 -7.72 -8.12 5.59
CA ARG A 58 -6.85 -7.52 4.58
C ARG A 58 -6.42 -6.11 4.93
N LEU A 59 -5.20 -5.79 4.53
CA LEU A 59 -4.73 -4.42 4.42
C LEU A 59 -4.80 -3.98 2.96
N ILE A 60 -5.47 -2.86 2.67
CA ILE A 60 -5.50 -2.25 1.34
C ILE A 60 -4.72 -0.94 1.41
N VAL A 61 -3.68 -0.83 0.58
CA VAL A 61 -2.84 0.37 0.51
C VAL A 61 -3.16 1.14 -0.78
N ALA A 62 -3.71 2.35 -0.63
CA ALA A 62 -3.91 3.27 -1.73
C ALA A 62 -2.75 4.28 -1.75
N GLY A 63 -1.86 4.15 -2.73
CA GLY A 63 -0.65 4.96 -2.81
C GLY A 63 0.29 4.54 -3.94
N GLY A 64 1.56 4.92 -3.85
CA GLY A 64 2.62 4.41 -4.71
C GLY A 64 3.31 3.18 -4.11
N ASP A 65 4.31 2.66 -4.84
CA ASP A 65 5.10 1.49 -4.43
C ASP A 65 5.75 1.67 -3.06
N GLY A 66 6.25 2.89 -2.77
CA GLY A 66 6.81 3.24 -1.47
C GLY A 66 5.79 3.18 -0.32
N SER A 67 4.50 3.42 -0.58
CA SER A 67 3.45 3.29 0.45
C SER A 67 3.21 1.83 0.81
N VAL A 68 3.27 0.92 -0.17
CA VAL A 68 3.15 -0.53 0.07
C VAL A 68 4.38 -1.04 0.83
N SER A 69 5.58 -0.65 0.39
CA SER A 69 6.83 -0.99 1.09
C SER A 69 6.83 -0.51 2.54
N PHE A 70 6.42 0.72 2.78
CA PHE A 70 6.27 1.28 4.13
C PHE A 70 5.29 0.45 4.97
N ALA A 71 4.12 0.13 4.44
CA ALA A 71 3.10 -0.64 5.15
C ALA A 71 3.60 -2.03 5.56
N ILE A 72 4.28 -2.75 4.66
CA ILE A 72 4.90 -4.05 4.94
C ILE A 72 5.90 -3.93 6.10
N ASN A 73 6.80 -2.95 6.03
CA ASN A 73 7.81 -2.75 7.07
C ASN A 73 7.18 -2.38 8.42
N GLU A 74 6.13 -1.56 8.45
CA GLU A 74 5.43 -1.23 9.70
C GLU A 74 4.69 -2.44 10.28
N LEU A 75 4.07 -3.29 9.46
CA LEU A 75 3.47 -4.55 9.94
C LEU A 75 4.52 -5.44 10.62
N ILE A 76 5.68 -5.62 9.97
CA ILE A 76 6.77 -6.45 10.52
C ILE A 76 7.33 -5.84 11.80
N LYS A 77 7.60 -4.52 11.83
CA LYS A 77 8.10 -3.81 13.02
C LYS A 77 7.17 -3.90 14.22
N ASN A 78 5.87 -3.96 13.98
CA ASN A 78 4.87 -4.09 15.04
C ASN A 78 4.52 -5.56 15.32
N ASN A 79 5.34 -6.51 14.88
CA ASN A 79 5.16 -7.95 15.10
C ASN A 79 3.78 -8.45 14.68
N PHE A 80 3.30 -7.99 13.51
CA PHE A 80 2.02 -8.43 13.00
C PHE A 80 2.02 -9.94 12.78
N ASN A 81 1.02 -10.62 13.32
CA ASN A 81 0.84 -12.04 13.12
C ASN A 81 0.13 -12.29 11.79
N PHE A 82 0.92 -12.55 10.75
CA PHE A 82 0.39 -12.86 9.41
C PHE A 82 -0.36 -14.19 9.44
N LYS A 83 -1.68 -14.13 9.29
CA LYS A 83 -2.52 -15.31 9.08
C LYS A 83 -2.27 -15.85 7.67
N ASN A 84 -2.50 -17.15 7.46
CA ASN A 84 -2.26 -17.79 6.15
C ASN A 84 -3.07 -17.18 5.01
N ASP A 85 -4.24 -16.62 5.31
CA ASP A 85 -5.17 -16.00 4.36
C ASP A 85 -5.12 -14.45 4.37
N PHE A 86 -4.21 -13.85 5.17
CA PHE A 86 -4.05 -12.40 5.18
C PHE A 86 -3.37 -11.93 3.89
N ALA A 87 -3.99 -10.98 3.22
CA ALA A 87 -3.47 -10.43 1.98
C ALA A 87 -3.33 -8.90 2.04
N ILE A 88 -2.35 -8.37 1.30
CA ILE A 88 -2.18 -6.94 1.09
C ILE A 88 -2.72 -6.61 -0.30
N GLY A 89 -3.77 -5.78 -0.34
CA GLY A 89 -4.32 -5.24 -1.56
C GLY A 89 -3.68 -3.91 -1.93
N TYR A 90 -3.66 -3.59 -3.21
CA TYR A 90 -3.05 -2.37 -3.73
C TYR A 90 -4.02 -1.58 -4.60
N ILE A 91 -4.14 -0.27 -4.35
CA ILE A 91 -4.81 0.68 -5.23
C ILE A 91 -3.76 1.66 -5.76
N PRO A 92 -3.41 1.60 -7.05
CA PRO A 92 -2.32 2.39 -7.61
C PRO A 92 -2.68 3.88 -7.65
N ALA A 93 -2.00 4.67 -6.82
CA ALA A 93 -2.18 6.11 -6.71
C ALA A 93 -0.87 6.90 -6.75
N GLY A 94 0.26 6.24 -6.87
CA GLY A 94 1.59 6.87 -7.02
C GLY A 94 1.88 7.34 -8.46
N THR A 95 3.13 7.73 -8.70
CA THR A 95 3.61 8.19 -10.01
C THR A 95 4.04 7.02 -10.88
N ALA A 96 4.95 6.17 -10.43
CA ALA A 96 5.49 5.05 -11.20
C ALA A 96 4.56 3.83 -11.19
N ASN A 97 4.11 3.41 -10.00
CA ASN A 97 3.23 2.26 -9.78
C ASN A 97 3.77 0.98 -10.47
N LEU A 98 5.01 0.63 -10.19
CA LEU A 98 5.67 -0.56 -10.74
C LEU A 98 4.93 -1.84 -10.37
N LEU A 99 4.41 -1.90 -9.14
CA LEU A 99 3.58 -3.02 -8.68
C LEU A 99 2.32 -3.20 -9.54
N GLN A 100 1.71 -2.11 -10.01
CA GLN A 100 0.57 -2.18 -10.92
C GLN A 100 0.94 -2.87 -12.24
N ALA A 101 2.10 -2.52 -12.79
CA ALA A 101 2.60 -3.12 -14.03
C ALA A 101 2.94 -4.60 -13.84
N GLU A 102 3.65 -4.94 -12.75
CA GLU A 102 4.00 -6.33 -12.41
C GLU A 102 2.76 -7.23 -12.23
N LEU A 103 1.71 -6.71 -11.61
CA LEU A 103 0.46 -7.43 -11.40
C LEU A 103 -0.51 -7.32 -12.60
N SER A 104 -0.13 -6.66 -13.68
CA SER A 104 -0.97 -6.42 -14.88
C SER A 104 -2.36 -5.87 -14.52
N MET A 105 -2.44 -4.96 -13.55
CA MET A 105 -3.70 -4.45 -13.01
C MET A 105 -4.31 -3.38 -13.93
N ASN A 106 -5.55 -3.56 -14.31
CA ASN A 106 -6.35 -2.52 -14.97
C ASN A 106 -6.66 -1.35 -14.03
N LYS A 107 -6.94 -0.17 -14.63
CA LYS A 107 -7.28 1.05 -13.87
C LYS A 107 -8.79 1.29 -13.72
N LYS A 108 -9.64 0.29 -14.04
CA LYS A 108 -11.08 0.42 -13.86
C LYS A 108 -11.46 0.09 -12.42
N VAL A 109 -12.44 0.82 -11.89
CA VAL A 109 -12.91 0.64 -10.50
C VAL A 109 -13.34 -0.79 -10.23
N ASP A 110 -14.12 -1.37 -11.16
CA ASP A 110 -14.65 -2.73 -11.01
C ASP A 110 -13.56 -3.79 -11.00
N ASP A 111 -12.56 -3.66 -11.88
CA ASP A 111 -11.43 -4.59 -11.94
C ASP A 111 -10.61 -4.54 -10.65
N ILE A 112 -10.34 -3.33 -10.12
CA ILE A 112 -9.65 -3.17 -8.83
C ILE A 112 -10.45 -3.79 -7.70
N VAL A 113 -11.76 -3.52 -7.61
CA VAL A 113 -12.60 -4.09 -6.56
C VAL A 113 -12.62 -5.61 -6.65
N ASN A 114 -12.78 -6.19 -7.85
CA ASN A 114 -12.77 -7.64 -8.06
C ASN A 114 -11.44 -8.27 -7.58
N ILE A 115 -10.31 -7.64 -7.88
CA ILE A 115 -9.00 -8.10 -7.38
C ILE A 115 -8.95 -8.04 -5.85
N LEU A 116 -9.39 -6.92 -5.26
CA LEU A 116 -9.32 -6.70 -3.83
C LEU A 116 -10.21 -7.65 -3.01
N VAL A 117 -11.32 -8.10 -3.56
CA VAL A 117 -12.24 -9.04 -2.87
C VAL A 117 -11.98 -10.51 -3.22
N SER A 118 -11.21 -10.79 -4.27
CA SER A 118 -10.90 -12.15 -4.69
C SER A 118 -10.05 -12.89 -3.66
N ASN A 119 -10.17 -14.22 -3.60
CA ASN A 119 -9.29 -15.07 -2.81
C ASN A 119 -8.07 -15.56 -3.62
N ASN A 120 -7.82 -14.96 -4.77
CA ASN A 120 -6.68 -15.29 -5.61
C ASN A 120 -5.50 -14.40 -5.25
N TYR A 121 -4.66 -14.84 -4.33
CA TYR A 121 -3.43 -14.13 -3.93
C TYR A 121 -2.24 -14.67 -4.71
N LYS A 122 -1.32 -13.78 -5.02
CA LYS A 122 0.02 -14.15 -5.49
C LYS A 122 0.96 -14.10 -4.30
N PRO A 123 1.52 -15.22 -3.85
CA PRO A 123 2.54 -15.18 -2.82
C PRO A 123 3.76 -14.40 -3.32
N SER A 124 4.31 -13.56 -2.46
CA SER A 124 5.46 -12.73 -2.79
C SER A 124 6.55 -12.92 -1.73
N ASN A 125 7.79 -13.12 -2.20
CA ASN A 125 8.94 -13.19 -1.33
C ASN A 125 9.37 -11.79 -0.91
N LEU A 126 9.72 -11.64 0.36
CA LEU A 126 10.35 -10.42 0.87
C LEU A 126 11.85 -10.68 1.02
N VAL A 127 12.65 -9.71 0.58
CA VAL A 127 14.09 -9.73 0.79
C VAL A 127 14.45 -8.72 1.87
N LYS A 128 15.27 -9.12 2.83
CA LYS A 128 15.75 -8.25 3.91
C LYS A 128 17.13 -7.68 3.57
N ILE A 129 17.26 -6.36 3.67
CA ILE A 129 18.57 -5.68 3.66
C ILE A 129 18.66 -4.84 4.93
N ASN A 130 19.63 -5.14 5.78
CA ASN A 130 19.73 -4.57 7.13
C ASN A 130 18.40 -4.76 7.89
N GLU A 131 17.78 -3.66 8.33
CA GLU A 131 16.52 -3.69 9.09
C GLU A 131 15.27 -3.48 8.22
N ASN A 132 15.40 -3.38 6.90
CA ASN A 132 14.28 -3.10 6.00
C ASN A 132 13.99 -4.27 5.07
N TYR A 133 12.71 -4.45 4.75
CA TYR A 133 12.23 -5.42 3.79
C TYR A 133 11.79 -4.74 2.50
N PHE A 134 12.04 -5.38 1.39
CA PHE A 134 11.57 -4.94 0.07
C PHE A 134 11.05 -6.12 -0.75
N PHE A 135 10.23 -5.86 -1.76
CA PHE A 135 9.55 -6.88 -2.55
C PHE A 135 9.58 -6.64 -4.06
N LEU A 136 9.95 -5.43 -4.53
CA LEU A 136 10.05 -5.13 -5.96
C LEU A 136 11.50 -5.01 -6.40
N MET A 137 12.22 -4.04 -5.87
CA MET A 137 13.60 -3.75 -6.26
C MET A 137 14.38 -3.09 -5.12
N ALA A 138 15.69 -3.26 -5.16
CA ALA A 138 16.65 -2.49 -4.37
C ALA A 138 17.75 -1.98 -5.29
N GLY A 139 18.02 -0.68 -5.24
CA GLY A 139 19.10 -0.04 -6.00
C GLY A 139 20.39 -0.02 -5.19
N ILE A 140 21.53 -0.31 -5.84
CA ILE A 140 22.89 -0.24 -5.25
C ILE A 140 23.78 0.59 -6.17
N GLY A 141 24.63 1.44 -5.57
CA GLY A 141 25.61 2.22 -6.34
C GLY A 141 24.99 3.43 -7.04
N TRP A 142 25.14 3.54 -8.36
CA TRP A 142 24.70 4.68 -9.16
C TRP A 142 23.19 4.89 -9.10
N ASP A 143 22.40 3.83 -9.25
CA ASP A 143 20.93 3.89 -9.19
C ASP A 143 20.45 4.45 -7.85
N ALA A 144 21.02 3.98 -6.76
CA ALA A 144 20.71 4.48 -5.43
C ALA A 144 21.05 5.96 -5.28
N LYS A 145 22.19 6.42 -5.83
CA LYS A 145 22.59 7.84 -5.83
C LYS A 145 21.62 8.72 -6.61
N ILE A 146 21.19 8.28 -7.80
CA ILE A 146 20.22 9.01 -8.62
C ILE A 146 18.88 9.15 -7.88
N VAL A 147 18.33 8.06 -7.36
CA VAL A 147 17.07 8.08 -6.61
C VAL A 147 17.16 8.97 -5.37
N HIS A 148 18.28 8.90 -4.64
CA HIS A 148 18.51 9.75 -3.47
C HIS A 148 18.58 11.24 -3.85
N SER A 149 19.24 11.58 -4.96
CA SER A 149 19.33 12.97 -5.45
C SER A 149 17.96 13.51 -5.87
N ILE A 150 17.14 12.71 -6.54
CA ILE A 150 15.78 13.09 -6.94
C ILE A 150 14.89 13.31 -5.70
N ASN A 151 14.96 12.45 -4.70
CA ASN A 151 14.20 12.60 -3.47
C ASN A 151 14.57 13.87 -2.72
N LEU A 152 15.85 14.25 -2.69
CA LEU A 152 16.32 15.51 -2.12
C LEU A 152 15.79 16.72 -2.89
N SER A 153 15.71 16.66 -4.23
CA SER A 153 15.18 17.75 -5.06
C SER A 153 13.67 17.93 -4.90
N LEU A 154 12.91 16.86 -4.60
CA LEU A 154 11.47 16.91 -4.35
C LEU A 154 11.09 17.39 -2.95
N ILE A 155 12.04 17.44 -2.01
CA ILE A 155 11.82 17.98 -0.66
C ILE A 155 11.87 19.52 -0.67
N HIS A 156 12.44 20.12 -1.70
CA HIS A 156 12.62 21.57 -1.84
C HIS A 156 11.59 22.27 -2.74
N ILE A 157 10.53 21.58 -3.16
CA ILE A 157 9.41 22.16 -3.93
C ILE A 157 8.18 22.34 -3.03
#